data_f01930a6f48731676e09c9732134cc0e
#
_entry.id   f01930a6f48731676e09c9732134cc0e
#
_cell.length_a   1.000
_cell.length_b   1.000
_cell.length_c   1.000
_cell.angle_alpha   90.00
_cell.angle_beta   90.00
_cell.angle_gamma   90.00
#
_symmetry.space_group_name_H-M   'P 1'
#
loop_
_entity.id
_entity.type
_entity.pdbx_description
1 polymer ?
#
loop_
_entity_poly.entity_id
_entity_poly.type
_entity_poly.pdbx_seq_one_letter_code
_entity_poly.pdbx_strand_id
1 'polypeptide(L)'
;TWFGRRPASATPTALSTLVTVEEVLIPKTLLYIDATGGTIGTTQKVGTFMGAQVRVKTGLVPLPVGDGNLYHPTYKWTKPEITYTITLELEKDVAASQVATERTARLNGTVRLIKLIATGSGSKSFAIQWAGVHDSVGDYTNSDGNTTVQLSGHAVYSSADTLFWTCTVLNSVATLP
;
A
#
# COMPACT_ATOMS: atom_id res chain seq x y z
N THR A 1 11.00 12.69 10.32
CA THR A 1 11.71 12.67 11.64
C THR A 1 12.05 11.23 11.94
N TRP A 2 13.33 10.94 12.17
CA TRP A 2 13.82 9.61 12.52
C TRP A 2 13.99 9.54 14.03
N PHE A 3 13.44 8.51 14.64
CA PHE A 3 13.69 8.18 16.04
C PHE A 3 14.62 6.96 16.07
N GLY A 4 15.85 7.14 16.53
CA GLY A 4 16.85 6.09 16.62
C GLY A 4 17.14 5.69 18.06
N ARG A 5 17.69 4.49 18.25
CA ARG A 5 18.33 4.12 19.50
C ARG A 5 19.61 4.97 19.71
N ARG A 6 20.06 5.04 20.96
CA ARG A 6 21.34 5.67 21.33
C ARG A 6 22.45 5.20 20.38
N PRO A 7 23.16 6.10 19.70
CA PRO A 7 24.31 5.70 18.91
C PRO A 7 25.35 5.03 19.81
N ALA A 8 25.76 3.82 19.44
CA ALA A 8 26.91 3.16 20.04
C ALA A 8 28.11 3.43 19.15
N SER A 9 29.25 3.72 19.75
CA SER A 9 30.51 3.76 19.01
C SER A 9 30.81 2.36 18.51
N ALA A 10 30.89 2.18 17.20
CA ALA A 10 31.30 0.94 16.58
C ALA A 10 32.47 1.19 15.65
N THR A 11 33.39 0.25 15.59
CA THR A 11 34.46 0.27 14.60
C THR A 11 33.82 0.19 13.21
N PRO A 12 34.16 1.09 12.26
CA PRO A 12 33.65 0.97 10.90
C PRO A 12 34.03 -0.40 10.34
N THR A 13 33.06 -1.23 10.10
CA THR A 13 33.24 -2.44 9.32
C THR A 13 33.58 -2.05 7.89
N ALA A 14 34.50 -2.78 7.25
CA ALA A 14 34.88 -2.56 5.86
C ALA A 14 33.64 -2.28 4.99
N LEU A 15 33.78 -1.36 4.03
CA LEU A 15 32.74 -1.02 3.06
C LEU A 15 32.08 -2.30 2.54
N SER A 16 30.84 -2.55 2.98
CA SER A 16 30.06 -3.64 2.39
C SER A 16 29.80 -3.30 0.93
N THR A 17 29.95 -4.29 0.06
CA THR A 17 29.59 -4.15 -1.35
C THR A 17 28.14 -3.63 -1.40
N LEU A 18 27.95 -2.48 -2.03
CA LEU A 18 26.60 -1.93 -2.23
C LEU A 18 25.74 -2.99 -2.92
N VAL A 19 24.65 -3.35 -2.30
CA VAL A 19 23.66 -4.26 -2.90
C VAL A 19 23.09 -3.57 -4.13
N THR A 20 23.01 -4.28 -5.25
CA THR A 20 22.37 -3.76 -6.47
C THR A 20 20.93 -3.38 -6.14
N VAL A 21 20.62 -2.10 -6.25
CA VAL A 21 19.27 -1.57 -6.05
C VAL A 21 18.47 -1.89 -7.32
N GLU A 22 17.33 -2.49 -7.15
CA GLU A 22 16.36 -2.70 -8.21
C GLU A 22 15.15 -1.80 -7.98
N GLU A 23 14.86 -0.97 -8.97
CA GLU A 23 13.72 -0.06 -8.90
C GLU A 23 12.42 -0.81 -9.18
N VAL A 24 11.40 -0.48 -8.39
CA VAL A 24 10.03 -0.94 -8.62
C VAL A 24 9.36 0.03 -9.60
N LEU A 25 9.18 -0.41 -10.83
CA LEU A 25 8.60 0.42 -11.90
C LEU A 25 7.07 0.31 -11.91
N ILE A 26 6.40 1.44 -12.11
CA ILE A 26 4.93 1.49 -12.24
C ILE A 26 4.40 0.55 -13.33
N PRO A 27 5.00 0.44 -14.53
CA PRO A 27 4.53 -0.49 -15.57
C PRO A 27 4.56 -1.96 -15.16
N LYS A 28 5.32 -2.31 -14.13
CA LYS A 28 5.38 -3.68 -13.56
C LYS A 28 4.46 -3.86 -12.36
N THR A 29 3.66 -2.84 -12.03
CA THR A 29 2.74 -2.88 -10.90
C THR A 29 1.36 -3.31 -11.37
N LEU A 30 0.82 -4.32 -10.72
CA LEU A 30 -0.53 -4.84 -10.98
C LEU A 30 -1.44 -4.46 -9.83
N LEU A 31 -2.66 -4.07 -10.18
CA LEU A 31 -3.74 -3.77 -9.23
C LEU A 31 -4.79 -4.86 -9.28
N TYR A 32 -5.17 -5.36 -8.10
CA TYR A 32 -6.29 -6.27 -7.91
C TYR A 32 -7.30 -5.65 -6.96
N ILE A 33 -8.59 -5.79 -7.27
CA ILE A 33 -9.69 -5.38 -6.37
C ILE A 33 -10.72 -6.49 -6.35
N ASP A 34 -10.81 -7.18 -5.22
CA ASP A 34 -11.64 -8.36 -5.03
C ASP A 34 -12.79 -8.08 -4.03
N ALA A 35 -13.79 -8.94 -4.02
CA ALA A 35 -14.84 -8.92 -3.01
C ALA A 35 -14.34 -9.55 -1.70
N THR A 36 -14.89 -9.11 -0.56
CA THR A 36 -14.66 -9.75 0.76
C THR A 36 -15.13 -11.20 0.77
N GLY A 37 -14.42 -12.03 1.54
CA GLY A 37 -14.67 -13.48 1.61
C GLY A 37 -14.12 -14.26 0.41
N GLY A 38 -13.46 -13.58 -0.53
CA GLY A 38 -12.79 -14.19 -1.68
C GLY A 38 -11.28 -14.27 -1.49
N THR A 39 -10.59 -14.78 -2.52
CA THR A 39 -9.13 -14.83 -2.52
C THR A 39 -8.59 -13.50 -3.06
N ILE A 40 -7.80 -12.80 -2.26
CA ILE A 40 -7.18 -11.55 -2.67
C ILE A 40 -6.14 -11.77 -3.78
N GLY A 41 -6.20 -10.96 -4.84
CA GLY A 41 -5.29 -11.03 -5.98
C GLY A 41 -5.81 -11.89 -7.13
N THR A 42 -7.13 -12.07 -7.25
CA THR A 42 -7.77 -12.82 -8.32
C THR A 42 -8.33 -11.91 -9.42
N THR A 43 -8.92 -10.77 -9.07
CA THR A 43 -9.55 -9.86 -10.02
C THR A 43 -8.62 -8.70 -10.36
N GLN A 44 -7.79 -8.90 -11.37
CA GLN A 44 -6.88 -7.87 -11.84
C GLN A 44 -7.64 -6.77 -12.61
N LYS A 45 -7.27 -5.51 -12.37
CA LYS A 45 -7.71 -4.35 -13.16
C LYS A 45 -6.79 -4.17 -14.36
N VAL A 46 -7.04 -4.96 -15.41
CA VAL A 46 -6.19 -5.01 -16.61
C VAL A 46 -6.39 -3.76 -17.47
N GLY A 47 -5.30 -3.17 -17.94
CA GLY A 47 -5.31 -2.07 -18.91
C GLY A 47 -5.82 -0.73 -18.37
N THR A 48 -6.16 -0.64 -17.09
CA THR A 48 -6.81 0.56 -16.53
C THR A 48 -6.03 1.23 -15.42
N PHE A 49 -5.08 0.53 -14.80
CA PHE A 49 -4.31 1.07 -13.68
C PHE A 49 -3.25 2.06 -14.15
N MET A 50 -3.38 3.33 -13.74
CA MET A 50 -2.42 4.39 -14.03
C MET A 50 -1.49 4.69 -12.85
N GLY A 51 -2.00 4.61 -11.63
CA GLY A 51 -1.19 4.87 -10.45
C GLY A 51 -1.96 4.73 -9.16
N ALA A 52 -1.22 4.63 -8.06
CA ALA A 52 -1.79 4.61 -6.71
C ALA A 52 -0.89 5.34 -5.73
N GLN A 53 -1.53 5.96 -4.76
CA GLN A 53 -0.89 6.49 -3.57
C GLN A 53 -1.48 5.79 -2.35
N VAL A 54 -0.62 5.20 -1.53
CA VAL A 54 -1.01 4.57 -0.27
C VAL A 54 -0.24 5.24 0.86
N ARG A 55 -0.96 5.78 1.82
CA ARG A 55 -0.40 6.42 3.00
C ARG A 55 -0.69 5.57 4.22
N VAL A 56 0.36 5.09 4.86
CA VAL A 56 0.29 4.26 6.06
C VAL A 56 0.76 5.08 7.27
N LYS A 57 -0.11 5.28 8.24
CA LYS A 57 0.23 5.78 9.57
C LYS A 57 0.20 4.59 10.52
N THR A 58 1.35 4.19 11.02
CA THR A 58 1.47 3.01 11.89
C THR A 58 0.85 3.20 13.27
N GLY A 59 0.60 4.45 13.67
CA GLY A 59 0.09 4.76 14.99
C GLY A 59 1.13 4.63 16.11
N LEU A 60 2.40 4.45 15.76
CA LEU A 60 3.47 4.37 16.73
C LEU A 60 3.91 5.79 17.15
N VAL A 61 3.78 6.12 18.42
CA VAL A 61 4.13 7.43 18.96
C VAL A 61 5.17 7.24 20.08
N PRO A 62 6.34 7.89 19.99
CA PRO A 62 7.33 7.85 21.06
C PRO A 62 6.74 8.54 22.31
N LEU A 63 6.95 7.93 23.47
CA LEU A 63 6.49 8.46 24.75
C LEU A 63 7.69 9.03 25.51
N PRO A 64 7.77 10.36 25.71
CA PRO A 64 8.79 10.94 26.57
C PRO A 64 8.47 10.60 28.02
N VAL A 65 9.35 9.86 28.69
CA VAL A 65 9.26 9.55 30.11
C VAL A 65 10.48 10.11 30.83
N GLY A 66 10.30 10.59 32.05
CA GLY A 66 11.36 11.14 32.89
C GLY A 66 12.13 10.04 33.60
N ASP A 67 12.91 9.26 32.87
CA ASP A 67 13.72 8.14 33.39
C ASP A 67 15.24 8.45 33.42
N GLY A 68 15.61 9.71 33.17
CA GLY A 68 17.01 10.15 33.11
C GLY A 68 17.68 9.87 31.78
N ASN A 69 17.00 9.32 30.81
CA ASN A 69 17.52 9.05 29.47
C ASN A 69 17.21 10.20 28.51
N LEU A 70 18.17 10.50 27.62
CA LEU A 70 18.01 11.49 26.55
C LEU A 70 17.15 10.96 25.38
N TYR A 71 16.85 9.67 25.37
CA TYR A 71 16.15 8.99 24.28
C TYR A 71 14.81 8.45 24.78
N HIS A 72 13.85 8.36 23.90
CA HIS A 72 12.54 7.78 24.20
C HIS A 72 12.66 6.26 24.41
N PRO A 73 12.66 5.75 25.65
CA PRO A 73 12.81 4.31 25.91
C PRO A 73 11.53 3.54 25.64
N THR A 74 10.39 4.25 25.60
CA THR A 74 9.07 3.66 25.43
C THR A 74 8.30 4.32 24.30
N TYR A 75 7.32 3.61 23.81
CA TYR A 75 6.37 4.08 22.81
C TYR A 75 4.98 3.55 23.14
N LYS A 76 3.98 4.26 22.66
CA LYS A 76 2.58 3.78 22.71
C LYS A 76 2.05 3.56 21.29
N TRP A 77 1.14 2.63 21.20
CA TRP A 77 0.37 2.40 19.99
C TRP A 77 -0.89 3.26 20.03
N THR A 78 -1.12 4.01 18.99
CA THR A 78 -2.39 4.68 18.70
C THR A 78 -3.06 3.93 17.54
N LYS A 79 -4.25 4.36 17.15
CA LYS A 79 -4.97 3.72 16.05
C LYS A 79 -4.16 3.83 14.74
N PRO A 80 -3.82 2.72 14.08
CA PRO A 80 -3.24 2.75 12.76
C PRO A 80 -4.26 3.26 11.74
N GLU A 81 -3.80 3.99 10.73
CA GLU A 81 -4.65 4.56 9.69
C GLU A 81 -3.99 4.35 8.33
N ILE A 82 -4.75 3.85 7.37
CA ILE A 82 -4.30 3.73 5.99
C ILE A 82 -5.31 4.44 5.11
N THR A 83 -4.83 5.37 4.32
CA THR A 83 -5.62 6.03 3.27
C THR A 83 -5.01 5.73 1.91
N TYR A 84 -5.83 5.64 0.91
CA TYR A 84 -5.39 5.34 -0.45
C TYR A 84 -6.11 6.18 -1.49
N THR A 85 -5.42 6.38 -2.60
CA THR A 85 -5.95 6.99 -3.81
C THR A 85 -5.45 6.16 -4.98
N ILE A 86 -6.36 5.71 -5.84
CA ILE A 86 -6.07 4.88 -7.01
C ILE A 86 -6.62 5.61 -8.23
N THR A 87 -5.80 5.79 -9.26
CA THR A 87 -6.21 6.39 -10.53
C THR A 87 -6.34 5.29 -11.58
N LEU A 88 -7.52 5.23 -12.17
CA LEU A 88 -7.86 4.31 -13.24
C LEU A 88 -8.14 5.08 -14.53
N GLU A 89 -7.66 4.58 -15.65
CA GLU A 89 -8.09 5.02 -16.97
C GLU A 89 -9.45 4.38 -17.30
N LEU A 90 -10.32 5.15 -17.93
CA LEU A 90 -11.60 4.66 -18.41
C LEU A 90 -11.45 4.23 -19.88
N GLU A 91 -11.04 2.99 -20.09
CA GLU A 91 -11.11 2.41 -21.42
C GLU A 91 -12.53 1.95 -21.74
N LYS A 92 -12.97 2.20 -22.96
CA LYS A 92 -14.37 2.27 -23.39
C LYS A 92 -15.22 1.02 -23.08
N ASP A 93 -14.66 -0.17 -23.09
CA ASP A 93 -15.44 -1.40 -23.04
C ASP A 93 -15.27 -2.24 -21.76
N VAL A 94 -14.08 -2.22 -21.15
CA VAL A 94 -13.77 -3.04 -19.97
C VAL A 94 -13.81 -2.22 -18.68
N ALA A 95 -13.34 -0.99 -18.75
CA ALA A 95 -13.19 -0.13 -17.57
C ALA A 95 -14.53 0.45 -17.07
N ALA A 96 -15.50 0.67 -17.95
CA ALA A 96 -16.79 1.16 -17.54
C ALA A 96 -17.49 0.22 -16.54
N SER A 97 -17.41 -1.09 -16.77
CA SER A 97 -17.95 -2.09 -15.85
C SER A 97 -17.15 -2.18 -14.55
N GLN A 98 -15.83 -2.01 -14.60
CA GLN A 98 -14.96 -2.05 -13.42
C GLN A 98 -15.20 -0.85 -12.51
N VAL A 99 -15.31 0.36 -13.08
CA VAL A 99 -15.63 1.58 -12.32
C VAL A 99 -17.05 1.54 -11.78
N ALA A 100 -18.03 1.04 -12.54
CA ALA A 100 -19.41 0.89 -12.09
C ALA A 100 -19.51 -0.04 -10.88
N THR A 101 -18.75 -1.13 -10.87
CA THR A 101 -18.67 -2.05 -9.74
C THR A 101 -18.16 -1.35 -8.49
N GLU A 102 -17.08 -0.56 -8.60
CA GLU A 102 -16.51 0.16 -7.46
C GLU A 102 -17.41 1.33 -6.99
N ARG A 103 -18.13 1.98 -7.91
CA ARG A 103 -19.18 2.97 -7.54
C ARG A 103 -20.31 2.33 -6.73
N THR A 104 -20.77 1.15 -7.14
CA THR A 104 -21.78 0.39 -6.41
C THR A 104 -21.25 -0.05 -5.04
N ALA A 105 -20.01 -0.53 -4.96
CA ALA A 105 -19.37 -0.88 -3.69
C ALA A 105 -19.28 0.32 -2.74
N ARG A 106 -18.93 1.51 -3.25
CA ARG A 106 -18.94 2.74 -2.47
C ARG A 106 -20.33 3.08 -1.94
N LEU A 107 -21.35 3.06 -2.80
CA LEU A 107 -22.73 3.40 -2.41
C LEU A 107 -23.27 2.47 -1.32
N ASN A 108 -22.88 1.20 -1.37
CA ASN A 108 -23.29 0.18 -0.40
C ASN A 108 -22.35 0.12 0.83
N GLY A 109 -21.30 0.92 0.88
CA GLY A 109 -20.27 0.82 1.93
C GLY A 109 -19.57 -0.55 1.98
N THR A 110 -19.50 -1.24 0.83
CA THR A 110 -18.95 -2.59 0.75
C THR A 110 -17.44 -2.58 0.89
N VAL A 111 -16.90 -3.41 1.77
CA VAL A 111 -15.46 -3.60 1.92
C VAL A 111 -14.91 -4.31 0.69
N ARG A 112 -13.78 -3.83 0.18
CA ARG A 112 -13.05 -4.40 -0.95
C ARG A 112 -11.68 -4.87 -0.49
N LEU A 113 -11.20 -5.98 -1.05
CA LEU A 113 -9.83 -6.45 -0.85
C LEU A 113 -8.98 -5.89 -1.98
N ILE A 114 -8.02 -5.04 -1.62
CA ILE A 114 -7.20 -4.32 -2.59
C ILE A 114 -5.75 -4.79 -2.45
N LYS A 115 -5.12 -5.13 -3.58
CA LYS A 115 -3.73 -5.55 -3.63
C LYS A 115 -2.99 -4.86 -4.76
N LEU A 116 -1.87 -4.27 -4.40
CA LEU A 116 -0.86 -3.79 -5.34
C LEU A 116 0.34 -4.72 -5.27
N ILE A 117 0.80 -5.20 -6.39
CA ILE A 117 2.01 -6.02 -6.48
C ILE A 117 2.87 -5.55 -7.64
N ALA A 118 4.13 -5.29 -7.34
CA ALA A 118 5.14 -5.01 -8.36
C ALA A 118 6.20 -6.11 -8.33
N THR A 119 6.49 -6.67 -9.48
CA THR A 119 7.49 -7.73 -9.66
C THR A 119 8.73 -7.17 -10.33
N GLY A 120 9.87 -7.39 -9.69
CA GLY A 120 11.19 -7.14 -10.26
C GLY A 120 11.77 -8.34 -10.99
N SER A 121 13.04 -8.32 -11.26
CA SER A 121 13.76 -9.46 -11.82
C SER A 121 14.05 -10.53 -10.76
N GLY A 122 14.20 -11.79 -11.14
CA GLY A 122 14.68 -12.85 -10.27
C GLY A 122 13.83 -13.11 -9.02
N SER A 123 12.52 -13.17 -9.16
CA SER A 123 11.57 -13.47 -8.08
C SER A 123 11.45 -12.38 -7.00
N LYS A 124 12.05 -11.22 -7.19
CA LYS A 124 11.87 -10.08 -6.29
C LYS A 124 10.50 -9.48 -6.48
N SER A 125 9.83 -9.13 -5.39
CA SER A 125 8.53 -8.47 -5.46
C SER A 125 8.28 -7.59 -4.23
N PHE A 126 7.49 -6.56 -4.45
CA PHE A 126 6.89 -5.74 -3.42
C PHE A 126 5.38 -5.86 -3.55
N ALA A 127 4.72 -6.25 -2.48
CA ALA A 127 3.27 -6.32 -2.45
C ALA A 127 2.73 -5.62 -1.21
N ILE A 128 1.70 -4.80 -1.41
CA ILE A 128 0.90 -4.24 -0.33
C ILE A 128 -0.55 -4.61 -0.56
N GLN A 129 -1.22 -5.07 0.47
CA GLN A 129 -2.63 -5.46 0.42
C GLN A 129 -3.37 -4.99 1.67
N TRP A 130 -4.62 -4.62 1.50
CA TRP A 130 -5.47 -4.15 2.59
C TRP A 130 -6.94 -4.42 2.28
N ALA A 131 -7.76 -4.47 3.32
CA ALA A 131 -9.21 -4.38 3.19
C ALA A 131 -9.62 -2.91 3.32
N GLY A 132 -10.40 -2.37 2.41
CA GLY A 132 -10.73 -0.95 2.38
C GLY A 132 -12.14 -0.65 1.91
N VAL A 133 -12.63 0.51 2.30
CA VAL A 133 -13.89 1.09 1.82
C VAL A 133 -13.57 2.31 0.98
N HIS A 134 -14.27 2.46 -0.14
CA HIS A 134 -14.18 3.65 -0.97
C HIS A 134 -14.99 4.79 -0.34
N ASP A 135 -14.33 5.87 0.02
CA ASP A 135 -14.96 7.10 0.50
C ASP A 135 -15.52 7.90 -0.67
N SER A 136 -14.76 7.94 -1.77
CA SER A 136 -15.21 8.58 -3.00
C SER A 136 -14.79 7.81 -4.24
N VAL A 137 -15.64 7.88 -5.25
CA VAL A 137 -15.33 7.56 -6.65
C VAL A 137 -15.55 8.84 -7.41
N GLY A 138 -14.48 9.46 -7.86
CA GLY A 138 -14.50 10.76 -8.53
C GLY A 138 -15.29 10.74 -9.84
N ASP A 139 -15.57 11.92 -10.34
CA ASP A 139 -16.12 12.09 -11.68
C ASP A 139 -15.04 11.82 -12.74
N TYR A 140 -15.48 11.65 -13.96
CA TYR A 140 -14.59 11.47 -15.09
C TYR A 140 -13.84 12.77 -15.37
N THR A 141 -12.51 12.69 -15.34
CA THR A 141 -11.64 13.81 -15.67
C THR A 141 -10.81 13.45 -16.90
N ASN A 142 -10.49 14.47 -17.71
CA ASN A 142 -9.57 14.29 -18.83
C ASN A 142 -8.16 14.66 -18.37
N SER A 143 -7.22 13.73 -18.49
CA SER A 143 -5.80 13.97 -18.26
C SER A 143 -5.03 13.51 -19.49
N ASP A 144 -4.40 14.46 -20.19
CA ASP A 144 -3.59 14.22 -21.40
C ASP A 144 -4.31 13.42 -22.50
N GLY A 145 -5.61 13.69 -22.69
CA GLY A 145 -6.44 12.99 -23.67
C GLY A 145 -7.07 11.70 -23.17
N ASN A 146 -6.71 11.22 -21.99
CA ASN A 146 -7.27 10.02 -21.38
C ASN A 146 -8.36 10.40 -20.38
N THR A 147 -9.47 9.68 -20.42
CA THR A 147 -10.51 9.80 -19.39
C THR A 147 -10.12 9.00 -18.17
N THR A 148 -9.97 9.67 -17.03
CA THR A 148 -9.52 9.04 -15.79
C THR A 148 -10.56 9.15 -14.69
N VAL A 149 -10.55 8.18 -13.78
CA VAL A 149 -11.36 8.15 -12.55
C VAL A 149 -10.45 7.92 -11.36
N GLN A 150 -10.67 8.67 -10.30
CA GLN A 150 -9.96 8.52 -9.06
C GLN A 150 -10.84 7.85 -8.00
N LEU A 151 -10.35 6.76 -7.43
CA LEU A 151 -10.91 6.09 -6.27
C LEU A 151 -10.13 6.51 -5.03
N SER A 152 -10.78 7.01 -4.00
CA SER A 152 -10.12 7.25 -2.72
C SER A 152 -10.87 6.61 -1.58
N GLY A 153 -10.15 6.22 -0.54
CA GLY A 153 -10.74 5.54 0.60
C GLY A 153 -9.76 5.29 1.74
N HIS A 154 -10.24 4.54 2.69
CA HIS A 154 -9.46 4.16 3.87
C HIS A 154 -9.54 2.66 4.13
N ALA A 155 -8.53 2.13 4.84
CA ALA A 155 -8.54 0.73 5.23
C ALA A 155 -9.43 0.51 6.46
N VAL A 156 -10.09 -0.64 6.46
CA VAL A 156 -10.89 -1.16 7.56
C VAL A 156 -10.48 -2.59 7.85
N TYR A 157 -10.71 -3.07 9.06
CA TYR A 157 -10.47 -4.48 9.36
C TYR A 157 -11.61 -5.34 8.81
N SER A 158 -11.28 -6.30 7.95
CA SER A 158 -12.21 -7.34 7.50
C SER A 158 -12.08 -8.56 8.40
N SER A 159 -13.11 -8.89 9.15
CA SER A 159 -13.13 -10.10 9.99
C SER A 159 -13.27 -11.37 9.13
N ALA A 160 -13.95 -11.29 8.00
CA ALA A 160 -14.11 -12.41 7.07
C ALA A 160 -12.77 -12.87 6.46
N ASP A 161 -11.88 -11.91 6.19
CA ASP A 161 -10.59 -12.16 5.56
C ASP A 161 -9.42 -12.07 6.55
N THR A 162 -9.70 -11.75 7.80
CA THR A 162 -8.70 -11.53 8.87
C THR A 162 -7.62 -10.53 8.43
N LEU A 163 -8.01 -9.52 7.68
CA LEU A 163 -7.12 -8.57 7.03
C LEU A 163 -7.43 -7.13 7.42
N PHE A 164 -6.43 -6.40 7.88
CA PHE A 164 -6.42 -4.95 7.87
C PHE A 164 -5.46 -4.45 6.78
N TRP A 165 -4.18 -4.80 6.87
CA TRP A 165 -3.19 -4.60 5.84
C TRP A 165 -1.99 -5.51 6.02
N THR A 166 -1.28 -5.78 4.92
CA THR A 166 -0.03 -6.53 4.92
C THR A 166 0.90 -5.94 3.86
N CYS A 167 2.16 -5.81 4.20
CA CYS A 167 3.22 -5.45 3.27
C CYS A 167 4.22 -6.60 3.20
N THR A 168 4.45 -7.11 2.01
CA THR A 168 5.39 -8.21 1.75
C THR A 168 6.47 -7.75 0.80
N VAL A 169 7.72 -7.94 1.18
CA VAL A 169 8.89 -7.68 0.35
C VAL A 169 9.64 -8.99 0.19
N LEU A 170 9.74 -9.44 -1.04
CA LEU A 170 10.62 -10.55 -1.44
C LEU A 170 11.88 -9.98 -2.08
N ASN A 171 13.02 -10.32 -1.55
CA ASN A 171 14.32 -9.94 -2.08
C ASN A 171 15.31 -11.11 -2.01
N SER A 172 16.47 -10.96 -2.62
CA SER A 172 17.53 -11.98 -2.60
C SER A 172 18.47 -11.86 -1.40
N VAL A 173 18.24 -10.92 -0.48
CA VAL A 173 19.07 -10.70 0.70
C VAL A 173 18.53 -11.57 1.84
N ALA A 174 19.32 -12.56 2.25
CA ALA A 174 18.91 -13.53 3.28
C ALA A 174 18.80 -12.91 4.69
N THR A 175 19.55 -11.83 4.94
CA THR A 175 19.57 -11.13 6.24
C THR A 175 19.64 -9.63 6.01
N LEU A 176 18.80 -8.87 6.69
CA LEU A 176 18.96 -7.41 6.75
C LEU A 176 20.14 -7.09 7.66
N PRO A 177 20.97 -6.11 7.30
CA PRO A 177 22.12 -5.69 8.12
C PRO A 177 21.69 -5.10 9.47
#